data_8614e13cbab37804d1d55802f9ad55eb
#
_entry.id   8614e13cbab37804d1d55802f9ad55eb
#
_cell.length_a   1.000
_cell.length_b   1.000
_cell.length_c   1.000
_cell.angle_alpha   90.00
_cell.angle_beta   90.00
_cell.angle_gamma   90.00
#
_symmetry.space_group_name_H-M   'P 1'
#
loop_
_entity.id
_entity.type
_entity.pdbx_description
1 polymer ?
#
loop_
_entity_poly.entity_id
_entity_poly.type
_entity_poly.pdbx_seq_one_letter_code
_entity_poly.pdbx_strand_id
1 'polypeptide(L)'
;MKSGFKALVLVAIALSLTSCGGGGTSSSQESFVSGNGSVTFIDPEKRIQAPPLFGMTLSGTNYRFEVGKVAVVNVWASWCSPCRAEAPTLVALANKYTDVAFIGILTRDNPANAEAFERRFKIPYPTVIDDSILIGFKGSLPANAIPTTVILDKTGRVAARISGVVTVASLSKLIEKVSAE
;
A
#
# COMPACT_ATOMS: atom_id res chain seq x y z
N MET A 1 36.36 -62.39 -18.02
CA MET A 1 36.78 -61.06 -17.57
C MET A 1 35.90 -59.98 -18.22
N LYS A 2 34.58 -59.94 -17.99
CA LYS A 2 33.66 -58.90 -18.55
C LYS A 2 32.52 -58.52 -17.60
N SER A 3 32.63 -58.83 -16.30
CA SER A 3 31.51 -58.58 -15.37
C SER A 3 31.75 -57.47 -14.33
N GLY A 4 32.99 -56.89 -14.25
CA GLY A 4 33.33 -55.88 -13.24
C GLY A 4 33.07 -54.41 -13.63
N PHE A 5 32.86 -54.14 -14.91
CA PHE A 5 32.77 -52.73 -15.39
C PHE A 5 31.36 -52.13 -15.35
N LYS A 6 30.34 -53.00 -15.23
CA LYS A 6 28.93 -52.52 -15.21
C LYS A 6 28.44 -52.14 -13.81
N ALA A 7 29.11 -52.58 -12.76
CA ALA A 7 28.71 -52.26 -11.38
C ALA A 7 29.22 -50.88 -10.91
N LEU A 8 30.30 -50.35 -11.51
CA LEU A 8 30.91 -49.10 -11.09
C LEU A 8 30.19 -47.84 -11.65
N VAL A 9 29.42 -47.99 -12.74
CA VAL A 9 28.71 -46.86 -13.39
C VAL A 9 27.39 -46.55 -12.70
N LEU A 10 26.78 -47.52 -12.01
CA LEU A 10 25.50 -47.35 -11.33
C LEU A 10 25.58 -46.67 -9.95
N VAL A 11 26.76 -46.66 -9.33
CA VAL A 11 26.98 -46.01 -8.04
C VAL A 11 27.31 -44.53 -8.17
N ALA A 12 27.81 -44.09 -9.34
CA ALA A 12 28.14 -42.66 -9.58
C ALA A 12 26.93 -41.75 -9.88
N ILE A 13 25.76 -42.32 -10.20
CA ILE A 13 24.55 -41.54 -10.55
C ILE A 13 23.69 -41.27 -9.32
N ALA A 14 23.91 -41.91 -8.18
CA ALA A 14 23.06 -41.75 -6.98
C ALA A 14 23.49 -40.62 -6.03
N LEU A 15 24.60 -39.91 -6.29
CA LEU A 15 25.13 -38.88 -5.37
C LEU A 15 24.96 -37.43 -5.84
N SER A 16 24.20 -37.13 -6.90
CA SER A 16 24.04 -35.77 -7.42
C SER A 16 22.68 -35.13 -7.21
N LEU A 17 21.84 -35.61 -6.27
CA LEU A 17 20.49 -35.09 -6.03
C LEU A 17 20.30 -34.45 -4.64
N THR A 18 21.36 -33.99 -3.99
CA THR A 18 21.22 -33.25 -2.72
C THR A 18 21.93 -31.89 -2.82
N SER A 19 21.42 -30.98 -3.63
CA SER A 19 21.76 -29.56 -3.52
C SER A 19 20.66 -28.68 -4.13
N CYS A 20 19.60 -28.50 -3.39
CA CYS A 20 18.72 -27.32 -3.49
C CYS A 20 18.24 -26.93 -2.09
N GLY A 21 19.21 -26.61 -1.24
CA GLY A 21 18.99 -25.80 -0.06
C GLY A 21 19.21 -24.34 -0.45
N GLY A 22 18.29 -23.75 -1.21
CA GLY A 22 18.24 -22.31 -1.42
C GLY A 22 17.93 -21.65 -0.09
N GLY A 23 18.95 -21.17 0.61
CA GLY A 23 18.82 -20.21 1.71
C GLY A 23 18.18 -18.94 1.16
N GLY A 24 16.87 -18.87 1.16
CA GLY A 24 16.13 -17.62 0.97
C GLY A 24 16.47 -16.72 2.14
N THR A 25 17.30 -15.71 1.91
CA THR A 25 17.33 -14.53 2.78
C THR A 25 15.92 -13.99 2.82
N SER A 26 15.23 -14.22 3.92
CA SER A 26 13.94 -13.62 4.22
C SER A 26 14.15 -12.11 4.27
N SER A 27 13.91 -11.44 3.14
CA SER A 27 13.62 -10.02 3.18
C SER A 27 12.37 -9.87 4.06
N SER A 28 12.51 -9.17 5.17
CA SER A 28 11.48 -8.91 6.18
C SER A 28 10.34 -8.01 5.66
N GLN A 29 9.96 -8.18 4.41
CA GLN A 29 8.85 -7.51 3.77
C GLN A 29 7.69 -8.51 3.73
N GLU A 30 6.82 -8.45 4.73
CA GLU A 30 5.57 -9.22 4.67
C GLU A 30 4.73 -8.73 3.49
N SER A 31 4.71 -9.52 2.41
CA SER A 31 3.82 -9.30 1.28
C SER A 31 2.75 -10.38 1.28
N PHE A 32 1.49 -9.99 1.32
CA PHE A 32 0.37 -10.92 1.18
C PHE A 32 -0.68 -10.36 0.23
N VAL A 33 -1.32 -11.26 -0.52
CA VAL A 33 -2.44 -10.90 -1.39
C VAL A 33 -3.73 -11.12 -0.61
N SER A 34 -4.49 -10.05 -0.41
CA SER A 34 -5.81 -10.10 0.24
C SER A 34 -6.88 -9.78 -0.81
N GLY A 35 -7.58 -10.81 -1.26
CA GLY A 35 -8.78 -10.72 -2.10
C GLY A 35 -8.69 -9.85 -3.36
N ASN A 36 -8.61 -8.54 -3.23
CA ASN A 36 -8.62 -7.57 -4.32
C ASN A 36 -7.41 -6.64 -4.38
N GLY A 37 -6.39 -6.81 -3.52
CA GLY A 37 -5.21 -5.95 -3.51
C GLY A 37 -3.97 -6.61 -2.94
N SER A 38 -2.79 -6.23 -3.47
CA SER A 38 -1.50 -6.64 -2.92
C SER A 38 -1.15 -5.75 -1.74
N VAL A 39 -0.87 -6.36 -0.58
CA VAL A 39 -0.48 -5.66 0.64
C VAL A 39 1.01 -5.85 0.89
N THR A 40 1.70 -4.74 1.12
CA THR A 40 3.12 -4.72 1.54
C THR A 40 3.20 -4.00 2.88
N PHE A 41 3.78 -4.64 3.89
CA PHE A 41 4.12 -4.03 5.17
C PHE A 41 5.63 -3.82 5.25
N ILE A 42 6.06 -2.68 5.80
CA ILE A 42 7.47 -2.30 5.89
C ILE A 42 7.87 -2.27 7.36
N ASP A 43 8.90 -3.04 7.70
CA ASP A 43 9.46 -3.07 9.06
C ASP A 43 9.88 -1.65 9.50
N PRO A 44 9.73 -1.29 10.78
CA PRO A 44 10.00 0.06 11.28
C PRO A 44 11.39 0.61 10.90
N GLU A 45 12.42 -0.24 10.90
CA GLU A 45 13.81 0.15 10.60
C GLU A 45 14.03 0.48 9.12
N LYS A 46 13.13 0.01 8.23
CA LYS A 46 13.25 0.18 6.78
C LYS A 46 12.33 1.24 6.21
N ARG A 47 11.51 1.87 7.06
CA ARG A 47 10.55 2.88 6.64
C ARG A 47 11.24 4.16 6.20
N ILE A 48 10.80 4.69 5.07
CA ILE A 48 11.26 5.95 4.50
C ILE A 48 10.23 7.03 4.79
N GLN A 49 10.70 8.25 5.06
CA GLN A 49 9.85 9.41 5.27
C GLN A 49 8.96 9.65 4.04
N ALA A 50 7.66 9.82 4.26
CA ALA A 50 6.74 10.25 3.22
C ALA A 50 7.03 11.72 2.84
N PRO A 51 6.71 12.14 1.61
CA PRO A 51 6.75 13.55 1.26
C PRO A 51 5.78 14.34 2.14
N PRO A 52 6.00 15.65 2.34
CA PRO A 52 5.04 16.49 3.01
C PRO A 52 3.67 16.45 2.28
N LEU A 53 2.60 16.16 3.02
CA LEU A 53 1.24 16.12 2.49
C LEU A 53 0.57 17.47 2.77
N PHE A 54 0.55 18.35 1.78
CA PHE A 54 -0.08 19.66 1.89
C PHE A 54 -0.54 20.13 0.51
N GLY A 55 -1.49 21.04 0.48
CA GLY A 55 -1.96 21.68 -0.74
C GLY A 55 -3.40 22.13 -0.66
N MET A 56 -3.86 22.68 -1.77
CA MET A 56 -5.28 23.03 -1.96
C MET A 56 -6.10 21.76 -2.04
N THR A 57 -7.26 21.76 -1.37
CA THR A 57 -8.22 20.65 -1.41
C THR A 57 -9.35 20.92 -2.39
N LEU A 58 -10.14 19.88 -2.71
CA LEU A 58 -11.36 20.03 -3.51
C LEU A 58 -12.38 21.00 -2.88
N SER A 59 -12.38 21.16 -1.56
CA SER A 59 -13.23 22.15 -0.88
C SER A 59 -12.71 23.59 -0.96
N GLY A 60 -11.58 23.83 -1.65
CA GLY A 60 -10.98 25.16 -1.79
C GLY A 60 -10.22 25.65 -0.56
N THR A 61 -9.94 24.78 0.41
CA THR A 61 -9.16 25.10 1.60
C THR A 61 -7.73 24.56 1.51
N ASN A 62 -6.77 25.22 2.16
CA ASN A 62 -5.43 24.66 2.30
C ASN A 62 -5.42 23.59 3.39
N TYR A 63 -4.87 22.45 3.07
CA TYR A 63 -4.66 21.34 4.00
C TYR A 63 -3.17 21.10 4.21
N ARG A 64 -2.80 20.71 5.43
CA ARG A 64 -1.47 20.20 5.78
C ARG A 64 -1.64 19.08 6.78
N PHE A 65 -1.03 17.93 6.49
CA PHE A 65 -0.92 16.83 7.46
C PHE A 65 0.20 17.12 8.45
N GLU A 66 -0.13 17.10 9.73
CA GLU A 66 0.84 17.19 10.82
C GLU A 66 1.10 15.77 11.38
N VAL A 67 2.39 15.41 11.51
CA VAL A 67 2.79 14.14 12.10
C VAL A 67 2.34 14.03 13.57
N GLY A 68 2.29 12.83 14.11
CA GLY A 68 1.79 12.55 15.46
C GLY A 68 0.59 11.59 15.46
N LYS A 69 -0.01 11.36 14.28
CA LYS A 69 -1.09 10.40 14.07
C LYS A 69 -0.71 9.42 12.96
N VAL A 70 -1.28 8.22 13.01
CA VAL A 70 -1.29 7.32 11.85
C VAL A 70 -2.09 7.98 10.74
N ALA A 71 -1.63 7.88 9.50
CA ALA A 71 -2.37 8.40 8.37
C ALA A 71 -2.64 7.33 7.32
N VAL A 72 -3.83 7.40 6.71
CA VAL A 72 -4.26 6.63 5.54
C VAL A 72 -4.32 7.60 4.36
N VAL A 73 -3.44 7.43 3.40
CA VAL A 73 -3.35 8.25 2.20
C VAL A 73 -3.86 7.43 1.01
N ASN A 74 -4.97 7.82 0.44
CA ASN A 74 -5.60 7.14 -0.70
C ASN A 74 -5.41 7.96 -1.99
N VAL A 75 -4.81 7.35 -3.01
CA VAL A 75 -4.62 7.94 -4.33
C VAL A 75 -5.72 7.47 -5.26
N TRP A 76 -6.49 8.39 -5.83
CA TRP A 76 -7.71 8.07 -6.55
C TRP A 76 -8.04 9.05 -7.69
N ALA A 77 -9.02 8.67 -8.51
CA ALA A 77 -9.65 9.54 -9.51
C ALA A 77 -11.14 9.18 -9.66
N SER A 78 -11.97 10.13 -10.06
CA SER A 78 -13.43 9.93 -10.22
C SER A 78 -13.81 8.95 -11.34
N TRP A 79 -12.99 8.89 -12.39
CA TRP A 79 -13.16 7.98 -13.52
C TRP A 79 -12.67 6.55 -13.24
N CYS A 80 -11.96 6.32 -12.14
CA CYS A 80 -11.40 5.03 -11.75
C CYS A 80 -12.51 4.12 -11.17
N SER A 81 -12.91 3.10 -11.89
CA SER A 81 -13.97 2.18 -11.45
C SER A 81 -13.64 1.45 -10.13
N PRO A 82 -12.42 0.91 -9.92
CA PRO A 82 -12.04 0.32 -8.64
C PRO A 82 -12.05 1.32 -7.48
N CYS A 83 -11.68 2.59 -7.71
CA CYS A 83 -11.74 3.64 -6.68
C CYS A 83 -13.18 3.90 -6.22
N ARG A 84 -14.14 3.82 -7.15
CA ARG A 84 -15.58 3.92 -6.84
C ARG A 84 -16.06 2.75 -5.99
N ALA A 85 -15.52 1.56 -6.23
CA ALA A 85 -15.88 0.35 -5.47
C ALA A 85 -15.37 0.41 -4.02
N GLU A 86 -14.20 1.00 -3.77
CA GLU A 86 -13.63 1.09 -2.42
C GLU A 86 -14.11 2.29 -1.59
N ALA A 87 -14.66 3.34 -2.23
CA ALA A 87 -15.05 4.57 -1.56
C ALA A 87 -15.96 4.36 -0.33
N PRO A 88 -17.01 3.49 -0.36
CA PRO A 88 -17.81 3.21 0.82
C PRO A 88 -17.01 2.59 1.98
N THR A 89 -16.01 1.74 1.67
CA THR A 89 -15.13 1.15 2.66
C THR A 89 -14.26 2.21 3.34
N LEU A 90 -13.66 3.11 2.55
CA LEU A 90 -12.85 4.21 3.08
C LEU A 90 -13.67 5.15 3.96
N VAL A 91 -14.90 5.50 3.54
CA VAL A 91 -15.82 6.32 4.33
C VAL A 91 -16.16 5.65 5.66
N ALA A 92 -16.50 4.37 5.65
CA ALA A 92 -16.82 3.64 6.86
C ALA A 92 -15.63 3.59 7.85
N LEU A 93 -14.41 3.36 7.32
CA LEU A 93 -13.21 3.30 8.14
C LEU A 93 -12.76 4.68 8.64
N ALA A 94 -12.90 5.74 7.86
CA ALA A 94 -12.63 7.10 8.30
C ALA A 94 -13.56 7.52 9.46
N ASN A 95 -14.82 7.12 9.41
CA ASN A 95 -15.77 7.37 10.49
C ASN A 95 -15.51 6.49 11.72
N LYS A 96 -14.94 5.30 11.55
CA LYS A 96 -14.60 4.38 12.65
C LYS A 96 -13.32 4.81 13.39
N TYR A 97 -12.28 5.17 12.64
CA TYR A 97 -10.95 5.48 13.20
C TYR A 97 -10.72 6.99 13.25
N THR A 98 -11.39 7.68 14.19
CA THR A 98 -11.36 9.14 14.32
C THR A 98 -10.01 9.72 14.77
N ASP A 99 -9.14 8.90 15.33
CA ASP A 99 -7.77 9.21 15.72
C ASP A 99 -6.74 9.02 14.59
N VAL A 100 -7.17 8.45 13.46
CA VAL A 100 -6.37 8.27 12.24
C VAL A 100 -6.71 9.36 11.22
N ALA A 101 -5.69 9.97 10.64
CA ALA A 101 -5.89 10.95 9.56
C ALA A 101 -6.15 10.23 8.23
N PHE A 102 -7.32 10.45 7.63
CA PHE A 102 -7.59 10.03 6.26
C PHE A 102 -7.37 11.20 5.31
N ILE A 103 -6.69 10.95 4.18
CA ILE A 103 -6.30 11.98 3.20
C ILE A 103 -6.44 11.38 1.81
N GLY A 104 -7.15 12.08 0.92
CA GLY A 104 -7.18 11.77 -0.51
C GLY A 104 -6.08 12.54 -1.26
N ILE A 105 -5.51 11.93 -2.29
CA ILE A 105 -4.72 12.63 -3.32
C ILE A 105 -5.41 12.38 -4.64
N LEU A 106 -5.90 13.44 -5.25
CA LEU A 106 -6.49 13.39 -6.58
C LEU A 106 -5.40 13.31 -7.63
N THR A 107 -5.49 12.37 -8.57
CA THR A 107 -4.51 12.28 -9.66
C THR A 107 -5.18 12.23 -11.02
N ARG A 108 -4.66 13.03 -11.98
CA ARG A 108 -5.08 13.00 -13.39
C ARG A 108 -6.60 13.10 -13.58
N ASP A 109 -7.25 13.97 -12.85
CA ASP A 109 -8.71 14.14 -12.89
C ASP A 109 -9.12 15.60 -12.93
N ASN A 110 -10.37 15.84 -13.37
CA ASN A 110 -10.97 17.15 -13.33
C ASN A 110 -11.57 17.40 -11.93
N PRO A 111 -11.21 18.52 -11.26
CA PRO A 111 -11.73 18.84 -9.93
C PRO A 111 -13.26 18.79 -9.83
N ALA A 112 -14.00 19.30 -10.82
CA ALA A 112 -15.47 19.29 -10.80
C ALA A 112 -16.06 17.86 -10.79
N ASN A 113 -15.44 16.91 -11.51
CA ASN A 113 -15.83 15.50 -11.47
C ASN A 113 -15.49 14.86 -10.12
N ALA A 114 -14.33 15.20 -9.58
CA ALA A 114 -13.88 14.72 -8.27
C ALA A 114 -14.78 15.24 -7.14
N GLU A 115 -15.18 16.51 -7.17
CA GLU A 115 -16.17 17.06 -6.23
C GLU A 115 -17.53 16.34 -6.31
N ALA A 116 -18.00 16.04 -7.53
CA ALA A 116 -19.23 15.28 -7.71
C ALA A 116 -19.12 13.86 -7.11
N PHE A 117 -17.94 13.24 -7.23
CA PHE A 117 -17.62 11.96 -6.59
C PHE A 117 -17.66 12.08 -5.06
N GLU A 118 -16.97 13.08 -4.46
CA GLU A 118 -16.97 13.30 -3.01
C GLU A 118 -18.38 13.49 -2.46
N ARG A 119 -19.19 14.33 -3.13
CA ARG A 119 -20.59 14.53 -2.76
C ARG A 119 -21.39 13.23 -2.82
N ARG A 120 -21.21 12.43 -3.89
CA ARG A 120 -21.93 11.16 -4.07
C ARG A 120 -21.61 10.14 -2.99
N PHE A 121 -20.35 9.98 -2.65
CA PHE A 121 -19.89 9.00 -1.66
C PHE A 121 -19.83 9.55 -0.25
N LYS A 122 -20.07 10.85 -0.07
CA LYS A 122 -20.00 11.56 1.23
C LYS A 122 -18.64 11.39 1.89
N ILE A 123 -17.57 11.62 1.12
CA ILE A 123 -16.19 11.51 1.61
C ILE A 123 -15.99 12.50 2.77
N PRO A 124 -15.63 12.04 4.00
CA PRO A 124 -15.55 12.88 5.19
C PRO A 124 -14.16 13.48 5.46
N TYR A 125 -13.20 13.26 4.56
CA TYR A 125 -11.80 13.66 4.73
C TYR A 125 -11.31 14.52 3.56
N PRO A 126 -10.26 15.35 3.76
CA PRO A 126 -9.75 16.24 2.71
C PRO A 126 -9.11 15.46 1.56
N THR A 127 -9.33 15.93 0.33
CA THR A 127 -8.61 15.48 -0.87
C THR A 127 -7.78 16.63 -1.43
N VAL A 128 -6.46 16.44 -1.45
CA VAL A 128 -5.51 17.38 -2.06
C VAL A 128 -5.48 17.18 -3.57
N ILE A 129 -5.51 18.28 -4.33
CA ILE A 129 -5.57 18.26 -5.80
C ILE A 129 -4.21 18.30 -6.48
N ASP A 130 -3.12 18.45 -5.73
CA ASP A 130 -1.75 18.47 -6.26
C ASP A 130 -1.16 17.06 -6.25
N ASP A 131 -1.17 16.41 -7.42
CA ASP A 131 -0.60 15.07 -7.57
C ASP A 131 0.93 15.04 -7.73
N SER A 132 1.60 16.19 -7.80
CA SER A 132 3.06 16.26 -7.78
C SER A 132 3.66 15.68 -6.49
N ILE A 133 2.90 15.66 -5.39
CA ILE A 133 3.22 14.99 -4.13
C ILE A 133 3.59 13.52 -4.35
N LEU A 134 2.97 12.85 -5.33
CA LEU A 134 3.21 11.44 -5.64
C LEU A 134 4.65 11.17 -6.09
N ILE A 135 5.33 12.18 -6.62
CA ILE A 135 6.74 12.08 -7.01
C ILE A 135 7.62 11.80 -5.78
N GLY A 136 7.28 12.37 -4.64
CA GLY A 136 8.01 12.20 -3.39
C GLY A 136 7.91 10.79 -2.79
N PHE A 137 6.93 9.99 -3.20
CA PHE A 137 6.81 8.59 -2.79
C PHE A 137 7.71 7.63 -3.57
N LYS A 138 8.54 8.12 -4.51
CA LYS A 138 9.51 7.30 -5.26
C LYS A 138 10.42 6.54 -4.31
N GLY A 139 10.53 5.22 -4.52
CA GLY A 139 11.35 4.34 -3.68
C GLY A 139 10.57 3.60 -2.60
N SER A 140 9.48 4.18 -2.07
CA SER A 140 8.56 3.47 -1.17
C SER A 140 7.33 2.94 -1.91
N LEU A 141 6.88 3.63 -2.99
CA LEU A 141 5.69 3.25 -3.73
C LEU A 141 5.75 3.70 -5.19
N PRO A 142 5.51 2.84 -6.16
CA PRO A 142 5.10 3.28 -7.48
C PRO A 142 3.63 3.77 -7.37
N ALA A 143 3.46 5.07 -7.29
CA ALA A 143 2.14 5.72 -7.23
C ALA A 143 1.41 5.74 -8.60
N ASN A 144 1.86 4.92 -9.57
CA ASN A 144 1.37 4.96 -10.94
C ASN A 144 0.07 4.17 -11.15
N ALA A 145 -0.33 3.33 -10.18
CA ALA A 145 -1.55 2.54 -10.24
C ALA A 145 -2.57 3.08 -9.23
N ILE A 146 -3.79 3.32 -9.67
CA ILE A 146 -4.92 3.68 -8.82
C ILE A 146 -5.97 2.55 -8.83
N PRO A 147 -6.62 2.31 -7.68
CA PRO A 147 -6.34 2.91 -6.39
C PRO A 147 -5.06 2.40 -5.76
N THR A 148 -4.41 3.23 -4.99
CA THR A 148 -3.31 2.86 -4.10
C THR A 148 -3.54 3.53 -2.75
N THR A 149 -3.43 2.75 -1.67
CA THR A 149 -3.54 3.27 -0.31
C THR A 149 -2.24 3.06 0.44
N VAL A 150 -1.72 4.13 1.04
CA VAL A 150 -0.50 4.15 1.84
C VAL A 150 -0.86 4.39 3.29
N ILE A 151 -0.24 3.67 4.20
CA ILE A 151 -0.36 3.92 5.63
C ILE A 151 0.94 4.52 6.14
N LEU A 152 0.86 5.67 6.79
CA LEU A 152 1.98 6.32 7.45
C LEU A 152 1.92 6.06 8.94
N ASP A 153 3.09 5.83 9.56
CA ASP A 153 3.21 5.78 11.02
C ASP A 153 3.13 7.19 11.66
N LYS A 154 3.09 7.23 12.98
CA LYS A 154 2.98 8.49 13.76
C LYS A 154 4.13 9.48 13.50
N THR A 155 5.26 9.01 12.97
CA THR A 155 6.40 9.85 12.58
C THR A 155 6.35 10.30 11.12
N GLY A 156 5.30 9.91 10.37
CA GLY A 156 5.11 10.26 8.97
C GLY A 156 5.91 9.40 8.00
N ARG A 157 6.41 8.21 8.42
CA ARG A 157 7.12 7.29 7.54
C ARG A 157 6.15 6.27 6.95
N VAL A 158 6.44 5.81 5.75
CA VAL A 158 5.62 4.81 5.04
C VAL A 158 5.74 3.46 5.73
N ALA A 159 4.65 3.00 6.36
CA ALA A 159 4.58 1.76 7.10
C ALA A 159 3.97 0.61 6.29
N ALA A 160 3.00 0.90 5.43
CA ALA A 160 2.37 -0.11 4.60
C ALA A 160 1.78 0.47 3.32
N ARG A 161 1.48 -0.42 2.38
CA ARG A 161 0.81 -0.10 1.12
C ARG A 161 -0.18 -1.19 0.74
N ILE A 162 -1.31 -0.77 0.19
CA ILE A 162 -2.24 -1.62 -0.55
C ILE A 162 -2.27 -1.14 -2.00
N SER A 163 -1.90 -2.00 -2.95
CA SER A 163 -2.05 -1.75 -4.38
C SER A 163 -3.35 -2.38 -4.87
N GLY A 164 -4.28 -1.57 -5.35
CA GLY A 164 -5.64 -2.00 -5.70
C GLY A 164 -6.64 -1.72 -4.59
N VAL A 165 -7.84 -2.28 -4.73
CA VAL A 165 -9.00 -2.01 -3.87
C VAL A 165 -8.75 -2.44 -2.43
N VAL A 166 -9.04 -1.55 -1.49
CA VAL A 166 -9.02 -1.86 -0.06
C VAL A 166 -10.30 -2.61 0.38
N THR A 167 -10.14 -3.52 1.31
CA THR A 167 -11.26 -4.13 2.05
C THR A 167 -11.26 -3.65 3.50
N VAL A 168 -12.40 -3.76 4.18
CA VAL A 168 -12.48 -3.46 5.61
C VAL A 168 -11.44 -4.25 6.39
N ALA A 169 -11.29 -5.55 6.10
CA ALA A 169 -10.36 -6.42 6.80
C ALA A 169 -8.90 -6.04 6.56
N SER A 170 -8.50 -5.80 5.29
CA SER A 170 -7.10 -5.47 4.96
C SER A 170 -6.67 -4.14 5.56
N LEU A 171 -7.50 -3.10 5.42
CA LEU A 171 -7.14 -1.76 5.88
C LEU A 171 -7.23 -1.65 7.41
N SER A 172 -8.25 -2.23 8.06
CA SER A 172 -8.33 -2.25 9.54
C SER A 172 -7.13 -2.94 10.17
N LYS A 173 -6.73 -4.12 9.64
CA LYS A 173 -5.56 -4.85 10.15
C LYS A 173 -4.29 -4.00 10.10
N LEU A 174 -4.08 -3.26 9.02
CA LEU A 174 -2.90 -2.40 8.88
C LEU A 174 -2.96 -1.18 9.79
N ILE A 175 -4.12 -0.51 9.87
CA ILE A 175 -4.31 0.63 10.79
C ILE A 175 -4.04 0.18 12.22
N GLU A 176 -4.63 -0.91 12.67
CA GLU A 176 -4.47 -1.43 14.03
C GLU A 176 -3.01 -1.83 14.32
N LYS A 177 -2.35 -2.51 13.35
CA LYS A 177 -0.93 -2.90 13.47
C LYS A 177 -0.02 -1.67 13.63
N VAL A 178 -0.18 -0.64 12.78
CA VAL A 178 0.66 0.57 12.80
C VAL A 178 0.32 1.47 14.00
N SER A 179 -0.94 1.48 14.46
CA SER A 179 -1.35 2.28 15.62
C SER A 179 -0.83 1.73 16.93
N ALA A 180 -0.57 0.40 17.00
CA ALA A 180 -0.05 -0.28 18.17
C ALA A 180 1.46 -0.09 18.39
N GLU A 181 2.17 0.51 17.43
CA GLU A 181 3.57 0.90 17.54
C GLU A 181 3.72 2.27 18.24
#